data_ee1ebb66c92b41517e7e40bbba923210
#
_entry.id   ee1ebb66c92b41517e7e40bbba923210
#
_cell.length_a   1.000
_cell.length_b   1.000
_cell.length_c   1.000
_cell.angle_alpha   90.00
_cell.angle_beta   90.00
_cell.angle_gamma   90.00
#
_symmetry.space_group_name_H-M   'P 1'
#
loop_
_entity.id
_entity.type
_entity.pdbx_description
1 polymer ?
#
loop_
_entity_poly.entity_id
_entity_poly.type
_entity_poly.pdbx_seq_one_letter_code
_entity_poly.pdbx_strand_id
1 'polypeptide(L)'
;MSKLLPVRIGKNVAGRRIREARELCKPALTQDQLSGRLAALGVTIDRTAMTKIETGVRGIYDYELAAFAIALRVDVNWLLGTTSKRTP
;
A
#
# COMPACT_ATOMS: atom_id res chain seq x y z
N MET A 1 7.94 -20.81 15.10
CA MET A 1 7.76 -20.28 13.74
C MET A 1 6.93 -19.01 13.79
N SER A 2 7.39 -17.98 13.12
CA SER A 2 6.68 -16.70 13.09
C SER A 2 5.47 -16.74 12.16
N LYS A 3 4.37 -16.15 12.63
CA LYS A 3 3.17 -15.94 11.81
C LYS A 3 2.98 -14.49 11.46
N LEU A 4 3.96 -13.63 11.83
CA LEU A 4 3.80 -12.18 11.63
C LEU A 4 3.89 -11.78 10.17
N LEU A 5 4.81 -12.40 9.41
CA LEU A 5 4.96 -12.07 8.01
C LEU A 5 4.13 -13.02 7.16
N PRO A 6 3.39 -12.50 6.18
CA PRO A 6 2.65 -13.35 5.26
C PRO A 6 3.59 -14.14 4.37
N VAL A 7 3.12 -15.26 3.86
CA VAL A 7 3.84 -15.96 2.80
C VAL A 7 3.86 -15.04 1.58
N ARG A 8 5.05 -14.85 1.03
CA ARG A 8 5.21 -13.97 -0.11
C ARG A 8 4.50 -14.55 -1.34
N ILE A 9 3.57 -13.77 -1.89
CA ILE A 9 2.90 -14.07 -3.14
C ILE A 9 3.19 -12.90 -4.06
N GLY A 10 3.90 -13.14 -5.17
CA GLY A 10 4.30 -12.08 -6.07
C GLY A 10 5.53 -11.32 -5.58
N LYS A 11 5.67 -10.07 -5.98
CA LYS A 11 6.89 -9.27 -5.80
C LYS A 11 6.80 -8.29 -4.64
N ASN A 12 5.68 -8.24 -3.94
CA ASN A 12 5.54 -7.44 -2.73
C ASN A 12 4.51 -8.09 -1.81
N VAL A 13 4.59 -7.76 -0.53
CA VAL A 13 3.66 -8.27 0.48
C VAL A 13 2.61 -7.24 0.88
N ALA A 14 2.76 -5.99 0.46
CA ALA A 14 1.92 -4.89 0.92
C ALA A 14 0.75 -4.55 0.00
N GLY A 15 0.79 -5.00 -1.26
CA GLY A 15 -0.17 -4.56 -2.28
C GLY A 15 -1.63 -4.83 -1.90
N ARG A 16 -1.91 -6.00 -1.33
CA ARG A 16 -3.26 -6.35 -0.90
C ARG A 16 -3.77 -5.39 0.16
N ARG A 17 -2.94 -5.04 1.14
CA ARG A 17 -3.33 -4.13 2.21
C ARG A 17 -3.39 -2.68 1.75
N ILE A 18 -2.58 -2.30 0.76
CA ILE A 18 -2.71 -0.99 0.11
C ILE A 18 -4.11 -0.87 -0.50
N ARG A 19 -4.54 -1.87 -1.25
CA ARG A 19 -5.88 -1.87 -1.84
C ARG A 19 -6.95 -1.84 -0.76
N GLU A 20 -6.82 -2.67 0.26
CA GLU A 20 -7.78 -2.72 1.36
C GLU A 20 -7.90 -1.35 2.03
N ALA A 21 -6.78 -0.71 2.37
CA ALA A 21 -6.77 0.60 3.01
C ALA A 21 -7.40 1.66 2.10
N ARG A 22 -7.12 1.59 0.79
CA ARG A 22 -7.71 2.51 -0.19
C ARG A 22 -9.24 2.39 -0.20
N GLU A 23 -9.74 1.16 -0.17
CA GLU A 23 -11.18 0.89 -0.19
C GLU A 23 -11.85 1.21 1.14
N LEU A 24 -11.09 1.18 2.25
CA LEU A 24 -11.61 1.50 3.58
C LEU A 24 -11.66 3.00 3.86
N CYS A 25 -11.05 3.83 3.03
CA CYS A 25 -11.20 5.28 3.17
C CYS A 25 -12.66 5.67 3.03
N LYS A 26 -13.05 6.79 3.66
CA LYS A 26 -14.44 7.26 3.59
C LYS A 26 -14.47 8.71 3.10
N PRO A 27 -14.91 8.92 1.85
CA PRO A 27 -15.30 7.90 0.88
C PRO A 27 -14.10 7.09 0.38
N ALA A 28 -14.35 5.90 -0.15
CA ALA A 28 -13.30 5.06 -0.72
C ALA A 28 -12.55 5.81 -1.81
N LEU A 29 -11.22 5.63 -1.83
CA LEU A 29 -10.39 6.27 -2.83
C LEU A 29 -10.33 5.43 -4.10
N THR A 30 -10.38 6.10 -5.25
CA THR A 30 -10.02 5.46 -6.52
C THR A 30 -8.50 5.34 -6.60
N GLN A 31 -8.02 4.50 -7.52
CA GLN A 31 -6.58 4.41 -7.78
C GLN A 31 -6.00 5.76 -8.22
N ASP A 32 -6.74 6.49 -9.07
CA ASP A 32 -6.28 7.81 -9.54
C ASP A 32 -6.20 8.82 -8.39
N GLN A 33 -7.16 8.79 -7.47
CA GLN A 33 -7.12 9.66 -6.30
C GLN A 33 -5.93 9.33 -5.39
N LEU A 34 -5.64 8.07 -5.20
CA LEU A 34 -4.47 7.67 -4.42
C LEU A 34 -3.19 8.10 -5.12
N SER A 35 -3.11 7.92 -6.45
CA SER A 35 -1.97 8.42 -7.24
C SER A 35 -1.76 9.91 -7.04
N GLY A 36 -2.85 10.69 -6.98
CA GLY A 36 -2.78 12.13 -6.71
C GLY A 36 -2.19 12.44 -5.34
N ARG A 37 -2.59 11.70 -4.31
CA ARG A 37 -2.02 11.87 -2.96
C ARG A 37 -0.53 11.55 -2.92
N LEU A 38 -0.12 10.50 -3.64
CA LEU A 38 1.30 10.13 -3.73
C LEU A 38 2.09 11.20 -4.46
N ALA A 39 1.54 11.74 -5.55
CA ALA A 39 2.19 12.81 -6.31
C ALA A 39 2.45 14.03 -5.42
N ALA A 40 1.52 14.37 -4.54
CA ALA A 40 1.69 15.46 -3.58
C ALA A 40 2.85 15.20 -2.61
N LEU A 41 3.23 13.93 -2.41
CA LEU A 41 4.37 13.54 -1.59
C LEU A 41 5.65 13.35 -2.42
N GLY A 42 5.61 13.69 -3.70
CA GLY A 42 6.76 13.56 -4.59
C GLY A 42 6.96 12.17 -5.17
N VAL A 43 5.96 11.29 -5.08
CA VAL A 43 6.05 9.91 -5.57
C VAL A 43 5.09 9.73 -6.74
N THR A 44 5.64 9.37 -7.90
CA THR A 44 4.85 9.18 -9.12
C THR A 44 4.54 7.71 -9.32
N ILE A 45 3.27 7.35 -9.17
CA ILE A 45 2.77 6.00 -9.45
C ILE A 45 1.47 6.18 -10.21
N ASP A 46 1.48 5.83 -11.50
CA ASP A 46 0.29 5.96 -12.33
C ASP A 46 -0.68 4.78 -12.09
N ARG A 47 -1.84 4.83 -12.74
CA ARG A 47 -2.89 3.84 -12.57
C ARG A 47 -2.42 2.42 -12.91
N THR A 48 -1.65 2.27 -13.99
CA THR A 48 -1.14 0.96 -14.41
C THR A 48 -0.18 0.39 -13.37
N ALA A 49 0.75 1.22 -12.89
CA ALA A 49 1.68 0.83 -11.84
C ALA A 49 0.93 0.52 -10.55
N MET A 50 -0.10 1.30 -10.21
CA MET A 50 -0.92 1.07 -9.04
C MET A 50 -1.58 -0.31 -9.08
N THR A 51 -2.17 -0.67 -10.21
CA THR A 51 -2.79 -1.99 -10.40
C THR A 51 -1.76 -3.10 -10.21
N LYS A 52 -0.57 -2.94 -10.77
CA LYS A 52 0.50 -3.95 -10.64
C LYS A 52 0.98 -4.08 -9.20
N ILE A 53 1.02 -2.99 -8.45
CA ILE A 53 1.36 -3.02 -7.03
C ILE A 53 0.28 -3.75 -6.24
N GLU A 54 -0.98 -3.39 -6.45
CA GLU A 54 -2.10 -3.97 -5.68
C GLU A 54 -2.28 -5.45 -5.95
N THR A 55 -1.90 -5.92 -7.13
CA THR A 55 -1.98 -7.33 -7.51
C THR A 55 -0.69 -8.11 -7.25
N GLY A 56 0.36 -7.44 -6.77
CA GLY A 56 1.63 -8.09 -6.45
C GLY A 56 2.53 -8.37 -7.64
N VAL A 57 2.20 -7.86 -8.82
CA VAL A 57 2.98 -8.07 -10.04
C VAL A 57 4.25 -7.21 -10.04
N ARG A 58 4.22 -6.06 -9.39
CA ARG A 58 5.32 -5.11 -9.31
C ARG A 58 5.80 -5.00 -7.85
N GLY A 59 7.11 -4.93 -7.66
CA GLY A 59 7.69 -4.63 -6.34
C GLY A 59 7.40 -3.19 -5.92
N ILE A 60 7.65 -2.91 -4.64
CA ILE A 60 7.46 -1.59 -4.05
C ILE A 60 8.80 -1.17 -3.46
N TYR A 61 9.30 0.01 -3.85
CA TYR A 61 10.49 0.59 -3.23
C TYR A 61 10.14 1.09 -1.83
N ASP A 62 11.14 1.14 -0.95
CA ASP A 62 10.92 1.53 0.45
C ASP A 62 10.31 2.93 0.57
N TYR A 63 10.78 3.90 -0.23
CA TYR A 63 10.24 5.25 -0.20
C TYR A 63 8.79 5.31 -0.72
N GLU A 64 8.44 4.42 -1.66
CA GLU A 64 7.06 4.31 -2.12
C GLU A 64 6.17 3.76 -1.00
N LEU A 65 6.65 2.74 -0.30
CA LEU A 65 5.91 2.15 0.82
C LEU A 65 5.64 3.18 1.91
N ALA A 66 6.65 3.98 2.26
CA ALA A 66 6.49 5.06 3.23
C ALA A 66 5.43 6.07 2.78
N ALA A 67 5.45 6.43 1.48
CA ALA A 67 4.47 7.35 0.92
C ALA A 67 3.05 6.77 0.96
N PHE A 68 2.89 5.48 0.67
CA PHE A 68 1.58 4.83 0.79
C PHE A 68 1.05 4.90 2.22
N ALA A 69 1.90 4.62 3.20
CA ALA A 69 1.50 4.67 4.60
C ALA A 69 0.99 6.06 4.99
N ILE A 70 1.70 7.10 4.56
CA ILE A 70 1.30 8.49 4.81
C ILE A 70 0.00 8.82 4.09
N ALA A 71 -0.07 8.51 2.79
CA ALA A 71 -1.23 8.85 1.97
C ALA A 71 -2.51 8.16 2.44
N LEU A 72 -2.39 6.94 2.95
CA LEU A 72 -3.52 6.14 3.41
C LEU A 72 -3.76 6.29 4.92
N ARG A 73 -2.86 6.98 5.64
CA ARG A 73 -2.92 7.16 7.10
C ARG A 73 -2.99 5.84 7.85
N VAL A 74 -2.12 4.92 7.46
CA VAL A 74 -2.00 3.62 8.09
C VAL A 74 -0.59 3.40 8.58
N ASP A 75 -0.44 2.47 9.53
CA ASP A 75 0.88 2.06 10.02
C ASP A 75 1.59 1.26 8.92
N VAL A 76 2.84 1.60 8.64
CA VAL A 76 3.64 0.89 7.64
C VAL A 76 3.81 -0.58 8.01
N ASN A 77 3.88 -0.89 9.30
CA ASN A 77 3.98 -2.28 9.75
C ASN A 77 2.70 -3.07 9.42
N TRP A 78 1.55 -2.40 9.46
CA TRP A 78 0.31 -3.05 9.04
C TRP A 78 0.34 -3.36 7.54
N LEU A 79 0.85 -2.44 6.72
CA LEU A 79 1.02 -2.69 5.29
C LEU A 79 1.94 -3.89 5.04
N LEU A 80 2.98 -4.03 5.84
CA LEU A 80 3.94 -5.14 5.73
C LEU A 80 3.43 -6.43 6.35
N GLY A 81 2.34 -6.41 7.10
CA GLY A 81 1.78 -7.59 7.74
C GLY A 81 2.44 -7.96 9.06
N THR A 82 3.19 -7.04 9.67
CA THR A 82 3.89 -7.32 10.94
C THR A 82 3.08 -6.89 12.16
N THR A 83 1.96 -6.24 11.97
CA THR A 83 1.00 -5.92 13.03
C THR A 83 -0.41 -6.00 12.48
N SER A 84 -1.36 -6.31 13.34
CA SER A 84 -2.79 -6.28 13.00
C SER A 84 -3.41 -4.91 13.21
N LYS A 85 -2.68 -3.97 13.82
CA LYS A 85 -3.17 -2.64 14.11
C LYS A 85 -2.95 -1.72 12.92
N ARG A 86 -4.04 -1.36 12.22
CA ARG A 86 -3.98 -0.60 10.97
C ARG A 86 -3.62 0.87 11.18
N THR A 87 -4.22 1.52 12.16
CA THR A 87 -3.99 2.95 12.40
C THR A 87 -2.78 3.15 13.30
N PRO A 88 -2.00 4.21 13.04
CA PRO A 88 -0.84 4.52 13.88
C PRO A 88 -1.21 4.82 15.32
#